data_6cab0564e5a7270f665a6f27998b4784
#
_entry.id   6cab0564e5a7270f665a6f27998b4784
#
_cell.length_a   1.000
_cell.length_b   1.000
_cell.length_c   1.000
_cell.angle_alpha   90.00
_cell.angle_beta   90.00
_cell.angle_gamma   90.00
#
_symmetry.space_group_name_H-M   'P 1'
#
loop_
_entity.id
_entity.type
_entity.pdbx_description
1 polymer ?
#
loop_
_entity_poly.entity_id
_entity_poly.type
_entity_poly.pdbx_seq_one_letter_code
_entity_poly.pdbx_strand_id
1 'polypeptide(L)'
;MTAVPLDLDALERELGSDPEFVLHSRYLTASIRVVIGEAQSFRIVIRDGAIAEIDPVVTPFDSYDIQLAGSEEQWSALLAATPPPFYQDFYPAMLHHGFRIEGDMETIMAYYPAIRRLGDLFRSVAVSEVPA
;
A
#
# COMPACT_ATOMS: atom_id res chain seq x y z
N MET A 1 -17.31 -11.18 3.44
CA MET A 1 -17.10 -9.75 3.14
C MET A 1 -16.01 -9.61 2.09
N THR A 2 -16.27 -8.83 1.07
CA THR A 2 -15.32 -8.66 -0.04
C THR A 2 -14.38 -7.50 0.28
N ALA A 3 -13.09 -7.67 0.00
CA ALA A 3 -12.15 -6.56 0.13
C ALA A 3 -12.51 -5.45 -0.86
N VAL A 4 -12.23 -4.21 -0.47
CA VAL A 4 -12.43 -3.08 -1.35
C VAL A 4 -11.24 -3.01 -2.31
N PRO A 5 -11.45 -3.15 -3.64
CA PRO A 5 -10.34 -3.06 -4.58
C PRO A 5 -9.83 -1.63 -4.68
N LEU A 6 -8.57 -1.50 -5.08
CA LEU A 6 -7.96 -0.20 -5.32
C LEU A 6 -8.02 0.12 -6.82
N ASP A 7 -8.35 1.37 -7.12
CA ASP A 7 -8.29 1.89 -8.48
C ASP A 7 -6.83 2.27 -8.77
N LEU A 8 -6.14 1.42 -9.56
CA LEU A 8 -4.71 1.60 -9.80
C LEU A 8 -4.40 2.83 -10.65
N ASP A 9 -5.27 3.21 -11.57
CA ASP A 9 -5.06 4.43 -12.38
C ASP A 9 -5.17 5.66 -11.49
N ALA A 10 -6.15 5.69 -10.61
CA ALA A 10 -6.29 6.77 -9.64
C ALA A 10 -5.10 6.82 -8.69
N LEU A 11 -4.63 5.64 -8.24
CA LEU A 11 -3.48 5.55 -7.36
C LEU A 11 -2.22 6.12 -8.02
N GLU A 12 -1.98 5.79 -9.28
CA GLU A 12 -0.83 6.32 -10.01
C GLU A 12 -0.87 7.84 -10.08
N ARG A 13 -2.03 8.41 -10.35
CA ARG A 13 -2.20 9.87 -10.38
C ARG A 13 -1.93 10.49 -9.01
N GLU A 14 -2.47 9.91 -7.95
CA GLU A 14 -2.29 10.42 -6.58
C GLU A 14 -0.83 10.35 -6.15
N LEU A 15 -0.16 9.24 -6.43
CA LEU A 15 1.25 9.07 -6.07
C LEU A 15 2.15 10.06 -6.79
N GLY A 16 1.82 10.41 -8.03
CA GLY A 16 2.59 11.35 -8.82
C GLY A 16 2.39 12.81 -8.42
N SER A 17 1.30 13.12 -7.74
CA SER A 17 0.93 14.51 -7.43
C SER A 17 0.83 14.83 -5.94
N ASP A 18 0.83 13.83 -5.06
CA ASP A 18 0.69 14.07 -3.63
C ASP A 18 1.99 14.66 -3.05
N PRO A 19 1.95 15.90 -2.50
CA PRO A 19 3.18 16.55 -2.03
C PRO A 19 3.87 15.81 -0.90
N GLU A 20 3.11 15.21 0.02
CA GLU A 20 3.70 14.45 1.13
C GLU A 20 4.40 13.20 0.64
N PHE A 21 3.75 12.43 -0.24
CA PHE A 21 4.37 11.22 -0.76
C PHE A 21 5.62 11.56 -1.56
N VAL A 22 5.55 12.57 -2.44
CA VAL A 22 6.68 13.00 -3.25
C VAL A 22 7.85 13.43 -2.37
N LEU A 23 7.58 14.16 -1.29
CA LEU A 23 8.62 14.59 -0.35
C LEU A 23 9.26 13.38 0.35
N HIS A 24 8.46 12.48 0.88
CA HIS A 24 8.98 11.36 1.69
C HIS A 24 9.59 10.25 0.85
N SER A 25 9.20 10.12 -0.40
CA SER A 25 9.72 9.07 -1.30
C SER A 25 10.90 9.52 -2.14
N ARG A 26 11.26 10.80 -2.10
CA ARG A 26 12.41 11.27 -2.88
C ARG A 26 13.64 10.45 -2.49
N TYR A 27 14.46 10.12 -3.45
CA TYR A 27 15.63 9.25 -3.30
C TYR A 27 15.31 7.75 -3.12
N LEU A 28 14.04 7.38 -3.00
CA LEU A 28 13.68 5.97 -2.86
C LEU A 28 13.72 5.29 -4.22
N THR A 29 14.38 4.15 -4.28
CA THR A 29 14.31 3.22 -5.42
C THR A 29 13.98 1.86 -4.84
N ALA A 30 12.76 1.39 -5.09
CA ALA A 30 12.28 0.14 -4.53
C ALA A 30 11.05 -0.33 -5.27
N SER A 31 10.80 -1.64 -5.20
CA SER A 31 9.52 -2.21 -5.62
C SER A 31 8.72 -2.61 -4.39
N ILE A 32 7.46 -2.20 -4.36
CA ILE A 32 6.54 -2.48 -3.26
C ILE A 32 5.46 -3.39 -3.80
N ARG A 33 5.40 -4.62 -3.28
CA ARG A 33 4.34 -5.56 -3.63
C ARG A 33 3.22 -5.44 -2.62
N VAL A 34 1.99 -5.27 -3.10
CA VAL A 34 0.80 -5.17 -2.27
C VAL A 34 -0.07 -6.39 -2.54
N VAL A 35 -0.45 -7.09 -1.47
CA VAL A 35 -1.28 -8.30 -1.57
C VAL A 35 -2.51 -8.13 -0.69
N ILE A 36 -3.67 -8.06 -1.32
CA ILE A 36 -4.97 -7.90 -0.65
C ILE A 36 -5.66 -9.25 -0.70
N GLY A 37 -5.30 -10.15 0.23
CA GLY A 37 -5.80 -11.50 0.24
C GLY A 37 -5.68 -12.16 -1.13
N GLU A 38 -6.78 -12.70 -1.62
CA GLU A 38 -6.85 -13.27 -2.97
C GLU A 38 -7.57 -12.34 -3.96
N ALA A 39 -8.01 -11.17 -3.49
CA ALA A 39 -8.82 -10.27 -4.30
C ALA A 39 -8.00 -9.44 -5.28
N GLN A 40 -6.82 -8.99 -4.86
CA GLN A 40 -6.00 -8.11 -5.69
C GLN A 40 -4.54 -8.18 -5.25
N SER A 41 -3.63 -8.15 -6.19
CA SER A 41 -2.22 -7.91 -5.90
C SER A 41 -1.63 -7.09 -7.03
N PHE A 42 -0.70 -6.22 -6.68
CA PHE A 42 -0.03 -5.35 -7.64
C PHE A 42 1.34 -4.94 -7.10
N ARG A 43 2.14 -4.35 -7.96
CA ARG A 43 3.48 -3.91 -7.58
C ARG A 43 3.69 -2.47 -8.01
N ILE A 44 4.16 -1.65 -7.09
CA ILE A 44 4.53 -0.26 -7.36
C ILE A 44 6.03 -0.21 -7.51
N VAL A 45 6.52 0.24 -8.65
CA VAL A 45 7.96 0.39 -8.91
C VAL A 45 8.32 1.86 -8.82
N ILE A 46 9.21 2.19 -7.89
CA ILE A 46 9.66 3.56 -7.64
C ILE A 46 11.14 3.64 -8.01
N ARG A 47 11.52 4.65 -8.80
CA ARG A 47 12.90 4.92 -9.16
C ARG A 47 13.22 6.39 -8.91
N ASP A 48 14.23 6.62 -8.07
CA ASP A 48 14.66 7.97 -7.71
C ASP A 48 13.48 8.85 -7.27
N GLY A 49 12.59 8.25 -6.46
CA GLY A 49 11.43 8.94 -5.93
C GLY A 49 10.23 9.08 -6.85
N ALA A 50 10.35 8.67 -8.10
CA ALA A 50 9.26 8.76 -9.07
C ALA A 50 8.64 7.40 -9.35
N ILE A 51 7.33 7.38 -9.57
CA ILE A 51 6.61 6.15 -9.92
C ILE A 51 7.00 5.78 -11.35
N ALA A 52 7.69 4.66 -11.52
CA ALA A 52 8.05 4.16 -12.84
C ALA A 52 6.89 3.40 -13.47
N GLU A 53 6.22 2.57 -12.68
CA GLU A 53 5.03 1.84 -13.14
C GLU A 53 4.27 1.28 -11.96
N ILE A 54 3.00 0.95 -12.19
CA ILE A 54 2.21 0.12 -11.29
C ILE A 54 1.79 -1.10 -12.10
N ASP A 55 2.33 -2.27 -11.71
CA ASP A 55 2.08 -3.51 -12.42
C ASP A 55 0.87 -4.22 -11.79
N PRO A 56 -0.24 -4.37 -12.52
CA PRO A 56 -1.43 -5.01 -11.96
C PRO A 56 -1.36 -6.53 -11.95
N VAL A 57 -0.33 -7.12 -12.55
CA VAL A 57 -0.18 -8.57 -12.64
C VAL A 57 1.09 -8.98 -11.92
N VAL A 58 0.94 -9.66 -10.78
CA VAL A 58 2.06 -10.07 -9.95
C VAL A 58 1.93 -11.56 -9.67
N THR A 59 3.05 -12.28 -9.78
CA THR A 59 3.12 -13.69 -9.43
C THR A 59 3.86 -13.85 -8.09
N PRO A 60 3.69 -15.01 -7.40
CA PRO A 60 4.43 -15.24 -6.16
C PRO A 60 5.96 -15.25 -6.33
N PHE A 61 6.43 -15.40 -7.56
CA PHE A 61 7.86 -15.46 -7.86
C PHE A 61 8.48 -14.10 -8.19
N ASP A 62 7.65 -13.06 -8.33
CA ASP A 62 8.18 -11.72 -8.61
C ASP A 62 8.90 -11.19 -7.38
N SER A 63 10.06 -10.60 -7.59
CA SER A 63 10.86 -10.03 -6.52
C SER A 63 10.24 -8.72 -6.01
N TYR A 64 10.54 -8.40 -4.78
CA TYR A 64 10.13 -7.13 -4.17
C TYR A 64 11.15 -6.70 -3.14
N ASP A 65 11.22 -5.41 -2.88
CA ASP A 65 12.02 -4.86 -1.78
C ASP A 65 11.18 -4.73 -0.52
N ILE A 66 9.90 -4.39 -0.69
CA ILE A 66 8.94 -4.22 0.40
C ILE A 66 7.66 -4.94 0.03
N GLN A 67 7.05 -5.64 0.98
CA GLN A 67 5.74 -6.24 0.77
C GLN A 67 4.78 -5.80 1.87
N LEU A 68 3.60 -5.37 1.45
CA LEU A 68 2.48 -5.06 2.34
C LEU A 68 1.40 -6.09 2.05
N ALA A 69 1.18 -7.01 2.97
CA ALA A 69 0.30 -8.14 2.73
C ALA A 69 -0.63 -8.37 3.90
N GLY A 70 -1.87 -8.72 3.60
CA GLY A 70 -2.86 -9.04 4.61
C GLY A 70 -4.06 -9.72 4.00
N SER A 71 -4.97 -10.18 4.85
CA SER A 71 -6.23 -10.76 4.42
C SER A 71 -7.15 -9.67 3.89
N GLU A 72 -8.21 -10.09 3.20
CA GLU A 72 -9.23 -9.16 2.73
C GLU A 72 -9.86 -8.39 3.90
N GLU A 73 -10.06 -9.06 5.03
CA GLU A 73 -10.62 -8.42 6.22
C GLU A 73 -9.69 -7.37 6.79
N GLN A 74 -8.39 -7.65 6.87
CA GLN A 74 -7.40 -6.69 7.34
C GLN A 74 -7.35 -5.45 6.43
N TRP A 75 -7.36 -5.67 5.13
CA TRP A 75 -7.35 -4.56 4.17
C TRP A 75 -8.65 -3.75 4.22
N SER A 76 -9.80 -4.41 4.39
CA SER A 76 -11.07 -3.69 4.54
C SER A 76 -11.05 -2.76 5.74
N ALA A 77 -10.43 -3.19 6.84
CA ALA A 77 -10.29 -2.36 8.03
C ALA A 77 -9.32 -1.19 7.81
N LEU A 78 -8.18 -1.47 7.15
CA LEU A 78 -7.19 -0.42 6.83
C LEU A 78 -7.77 0.65 5.90
N LEU A 79 -8.63 0.25 4.97
CA LEU A 79 -9.18 1.14 3.95
C LEU A 79 -10.50 1.79 4.37
N ALA A 80 -11.00 1.51 5.56
CA ALA A 80 -12.23 2.11 6.04
C ALA A 80 -12.05 3.61 6.25
N ALA A 81 -13.11 4.37 6.01
CA ALA A 81 -13.09 5.83 6.22
C ALA A 81 -12.74 6.18 7.66
N THR A 82 -13.22 5.37 8.61
CA THR A 82 -12.84 5.48 10.02
C THR A 82 -12.30 4.12 10.43
N PRO A 83 -10.98 3.93 10.34
CA PRO A 83 -10.40 2.61 10.64
C PRO A 83 -10.63 2.19 12.09
N PRO A 84 -10.88 0.90 12.34
CA PRO A 84 -10.92 0.37 13.69
C PRO A 84 -9.58 0.55 14.41
N PRO A 85 -9.54 0.38 15.74
CA PRO A 85 -8.30 0.55 16.49
C PRO A 85 -7.15 -0.26 15.91
N PHE A 86 -5.97 0.37 15.80
CA PHE A 86 -4.72 -0.17 15.27
C PHE A 86 -4.73 -0.46 13.76
N TYR A 87 -5.78 -0.04 13.05
CA TYR A 87 -5.81 -0.08 11.59
C TYR A 87 -5.61 1.29 10.95
N GLN A 88 -5.20 2.29 11.73
CA GLN A 88 -4.94 3.62 11.19
C GLN A 88 -3.66 3.68 10.36
N ASP A 89 -2.76 2.70 10.54
CA ASP A 89 -1.48 2.61 9.85
C ASP A 89 -1.04 1.15 9.78
N PHE A 90 -0.13 0.84 8.87
CA PHE A 90 0.37 -0.53 8.67
C PHE A 90 1.12 -1.06 9.89
N TYR A 91 1.94 -0.24 10.54
CA TYR A 91 2.77 -0.70 11.65
C TYR A 91 1.94 -1.15 12.85
N PRO A 92 0.97 -0.35 13.36
CA PRO A 92 0.09 -0.82 14.42
C PRO A 92 -0.71 -2.06 14.02
N ALA A 93 -1.15 -2.15 12.76
CA ALA A 93 -1.87 -3.32 12.28
C ALA A 93 -0.98 -4.57 12.31
N MET A 94 0.29 -4.42 11.99
CA MET A 94 1.26 -5.51 12.08
C MET A 94 1.41 -5.99 13.51
N LEU A 95 1.56 -5.07 14.47
CA LEU A 95 1.78 -5.42 15.86
C LEU A 95 0.54 -6.02 16.54
N HIS A 96 -0.64 -5.55 16.19
CA HIS A 96 -1.88 -5.90 16.89
C HIS A 96 -2.79 -6.85 16.14
N HIS A 97 -2.67 -6.94 14.82
CA HIS A 97 -3.60 -7.71 13.99
C HIS A 97 -2.93 -8.69 13.04
N GLY A 98 -1.60 -8.81 13.10
CA GLY A 98 -0.88 -9.76 12.27
C GLY A 98 -0.78 -9.38 10.80
N PHE A 99 -0.98 -8.11 10.46
CA PHE A 99 -0.71 -7.62 9.11
C PHE A 99 0.79 -7.77 8.83
N ARG A 100 1.17 -8.01 7.58
CA ARG A 100 2.56 -8.30 7.25
C ARG A 100 3.23 -7.15 6.50
N ILE A 101 4.32 -6.66 7.09
CA ILE A 101 5.25 -5.75 6.44
C ILE A 101 6.55 -6.53 6.33
N GLU A 102 6.93 -6.88 5.11
CA GLU A 102 8.04 -7.80 4.87
C GLU A 102 9.01 -7.22 3.84
N GLY A 103 10.25 -7.68 3.88
CA GLY A 103 11.25 -7.30 2.89
C GLY A 103 12.51 -6.73 3.54
N ASP A 104 13.12 -5.77 2.86
CA ASP A 104 14.33 -5.11 3.34
C ASP A 104 13.99 -4.14 4.47
N MET A 105 14.26 -4.57 5.69
CA MET A 105 13.93 -3.77 6.89
C MET A 105 14.65 -2.44 6.92
N GLU A 106 15.86 -2.37 6.44
CA GLU A 106 16.60 -1.09 6.39
C GLU A 106 15.86 -0.08 5.53
N THR A 107 15.43 -0.48 4.35
CA THR A 107 14.64 0.37 3.45
C THR A 107 13.28 0.71 4.06
N ILE A 108 12.61 -0.27 4.65
CA ILE A 108 11.31 -0.07 5.30
C ILE A 108 11.41 1.00 6.39
N MET A 109 12.39 0.88 7.26
CA MET A 109 12.56 1.83 8.36
C MET A 109 13.00 3.21 7.87
N ALA A 110 13.90 3.26 6.89
CA ALA A 110 14.39 4.53 6.34
C ALA A 110 13.28 5.34 5.65
N TYR A 111 12.35 4.64 4.98
CA TYR A 111 11.31 5.29 4.17
C TYR A 111 9.91 5.07 4.73
N TYR A 112 9.79 4.72 6.00
CA TYR A 112 8.48 4.46 6.60
C TYR A 112 7.50 5.63 6.46
N PRO A 113 7.91 6.91 6.57
CA PRO A 113 6.97 8.01 6.33
C PRO A 113 6.30 7.95 4.96
N ALA A 114 7.01 7.50 3.91
CA ALA A 114 6.43 7.31 2.59
C ALA A 114 5.44 6.14 2.60
N ILE A 115 5.78 5.03 3.28
CA ILE A 115 4.92 3.86 3.39
C ILE A 115 3.62 4.23 4.13
N ARG A 116 3.75 5.00 5.19
CA ARG A 116 2.59 5.46 5.96
C ARG A 116 1.66 6.31 5.09
N ARG A 117 2.24 7.25 4.34
CA ARG A 117 1.44 8.11 3.45
C ARG A 117 0.78 7.29 2.34
N LEU A 118 1.46 6.24 1.88
CA LEU A 118 0.90 5.31 0.90
C LEU A 118 -0.41 4.71 1.39
N GLY A 119 -0.49 4.36 2.66
CA GLY A 119 -1.74 3.85 3.26
C GLY A 119 -2.88 4.84 3.18
N ASP A 120 -2.60 6.13 3.44
CA ASP A 120 -3.62 7.18 3.32
C ASP A 120 -4.09 7.32 1.88
N LEU A 121 -3.17 7.23 0.92
CA LEU A 121 -3.51 7.32 -0.50
C LEU A 121 -4.30 6.10 -0.97
N PHE A 122 -3.96 4.91 -0.48
CA PHE A 122 -4.75 3.70 -0.74
C PHE A 122 -6.19 3.91 -0.30
N ARG A 123 -6.37 4.47 0.90
CA ARG A 123 -7.72 4.72 1.43
C ARG A 123 -8.49 5.69 0.54
N SER A 124 -7.81 6.70 0.00
CA SER A 124 -8.46 7.71 -0.84
C SER A 124 -8.89 7.16 -2.20
N VAL A 125 -8.21 6.12 -2.71
CA VAL A 125 -8.52 5.53 -4.02
C VAL A 125 -9.24 4.19 -3.93
N ALA A 126 -9.59 3.76 -2.72
CA ALA A 126 -10.35 2.53 -2.54
C ALA A 126 -11.72 2.67 -3.22
N VAL A 127 -12.06 1.67 -4.03
CA VAL A 127 -13.36 1.66 -4.71
C VAL A 127 -14.39 1.17 -3.71
N SER A 128 -15.32 2.06 -3.34
CA SER A 128 -16.37 1.70 -2.38
C SER A 128 -17.44 0.87 -3.09
N GLU A 129 -17.73 -0.31 -2.55
CA GLU A 129 -18.84 -1.13 -3.02
C GLU A 129 -20.12 -0.82 -2.26
N VAL A 130 -20.04 0.03 -1.26
CA VAL A 130 -21.20 0.37 -0.45
C VAL A 130 -22.05 1.37 -1.22
N PRO A 131 -23.30 1.03 -1.53
CA PRO A 131 -24.20 2.00 -2.16
C PRO A 131 -24.37 3.19 -1.25
N ALA A 132 -24.40 4.32 -1.86
CA ALA A 132 -24.62 5.56 -1.12
C ALA A 132 -25.97 5.54 -0.42
#